data_f71dce6ee55037ad45bc7aca4192c855
#
_entry.id   f71dce6ee55037ad45bc7aca4192c855
#
_cell.length_a   1.000
_cell.length_b   1.000
_cell.length_c   1.000
_cell.angle_alpha   90.00
_cell.angle_beta   90.00
_cell.angle_gamma   90.00
#
_symmetry.space_group_name_H-M   'P 1'
#
loop_
_entity.id
_entity.type
_entity.pdbx_description
1 polymer ?
#
loop_
_entity_poly.entity_id
_entity_poly.type
_entity_poly.pdbx_seq_one_letter_code
_entity_poly.pdbx_strand_id
1 'polypeptide(L)'
;MFCILTALTIKNELFILSISHTKEKLKQLRRTHKFFCPQCKEELQLRIGDIVVPHFAHKKDSNCPQLFSDGESKEHLIGKQQLFHFFENKGLTVELEPFIKNLSQRPDLLVTTQTEKFAIEFQCSNIPIEVVQARTKGYMNASIVPLWLLKTPNFKQLTSTRIQLIQLSPFRQQFITCHPQHGSTLLTYNPTAATFIYYSHLLFIHGYRFIAKVQQLPISHQHFPFLHLKEPTKEEFAQYWQFHLHIRQRFFSQRFYLSRKGVQDRLLKTCYSARMRLDQLPLFIGLPVRNAQYIDVYIVEWQATLLFFLQDCQISIFQVDDEVISIFILNNPNYFQDERGKEAILHYILLLKKLGIHSIHCSTKEAKILQLLHSEFLAKCYEN
;
A
#
# COMPACT_ATOMS: atom_id res chain seq x y z
N MET A 1 -11.08 -11.11 22.51
CA MET A 1 -12.52 -11.45 22.57
C MET A 1 -13.12 -11.03 21.25
N PHE A 2 -13.71 -11.98 20.53
CA PHE A 2 -14.22 -11.80 19.18
C PHE A 2 -15.46 -10.89 19.19
N CYS A 3 -15.45 -9.82 18.44
CA CYS A 3 -16.55 -8.87 18.30
C CYS A 3 -17.18 -9.07 16.92
N ILE A 4 -18.49 -9.36 16.86
CA ILE A 4 -19.20 -9.54 15.60
C ILE A 4 -20.44 -8.64 15.55
N LEU A 5 -20.81 -8.22 14.36
CA LEU A 5 -21.96 -7.35 14.13
C LEU A 5 -23.22 -8.13 13.75
N THR A 6 -23.07 -9.45 13.52
CA THR A 6 -24.17 -10.32 13.09
C THR A 6 -24.44 -11.42 14.11
N ALA A 7 -25.71 -11.78 14.29
CA ALA A 7 -26.15 -12.88 15.11
C ALA A 7 -27.43 -13.51 14.57
N LEU A 8 -27.75 -14.73 14.99
CA LEU A 8 -29.05 -15.36 14.69
C LEU A 8 -29.99 -15.15 15.89
N THR A 9 -31.26 -14.91 15.59
CA THR A 9 -32.33 -14.96 16.57
C THR A 9 -32.71 -16.42 16.89
N ILE A 10 -33.57 -16.64 17.88
CA ILE A 10 -34.15 -17.97 18.19
C ILE A 10 -34.88 -18.58 16.97
N LYS A 11 -35.43 -17.73 16.10
CA LYS A 11 -36.08 -18.17 14.86
C LYS A 11 -35.11 -18.46 13.72
N ASN A 12 -33.79 -18.44 14.01
CA ASN A 12 -32.71 -18.62 13.03
C ASN A 12 -32.66 -17.50 11.95
N GLU A 13 -33.26 -16.34 12.23
CA GLU A 13 -33.23 -15.16 11.38
C GLU A 13 -31.96 -14.36 11.67
N LEU A 14 -31.30 -13.85 10.60
CA LEU A 14 -30.09 -13.04 10.75
C LEU A 14 -30.43 -11.65 11.32
N PHE A 15 -29.83 -11.30 12.44
CA PHE A 15 -29.91 -9.98 13.04
C PHE A 15 -28.58 -9.24 12.85
N ILE A 16 -28.65 -8.05 12.27
CA ILE A 16 -27.48 -7.20 11.98
C ILE A 16 -27.52 -5.98 12.91
N LEU A 17 -26.43 -5.73 13.62
CA LEU A 17 -26.26 -4.49 14.36
C LEU A 17 -25.99 -3.33 13.41
N SER A 18 -26.94 -2.40 13.33
CA SER A 18 -26.86 -1.19 12.50
C SER A 18 -26.55 0.04 13.35
N ILE A 19 -25.93 1.03 12.72
CA ILE A 19 -25.68 2.37 13.29
C ILE A 19 -27.01 3.05 13.70
N SER A 20 -28.12 2.68 13.04
CA SER A 20 -29.45 3.22 13.35
C SER A 20 -30.06 2.72 14.66
N HIS A 21 -29.52 1.66 15.27
CA HIS A 21 -30.03 1.16 16.52
C HIS A 21 -29.61 2.05 17.70
N THR A 22 -30.60 2.63 18.39
CA THR A 22 -30.32 3.39 19.63
C THR A 22 -29.88 2.45 20.76
N LYS A 23 -29.09 2.98 21.72
CA LYS A 23 -28.66 2.19 22.88
C LYS A 23 -29.83 1.65 23.69
N GLU A 24 -30.91 2.43 23.82
CA GLU A 24 -32.12 2.08 24.54
C GLU A 24 -32.77 0.85 23.89
N LYS A 25 -32.95 0.87 22.58
CA LYS A 25 -33.48 -0.25 21.81
C LYS A 25 -32.60 -1.50 21.96
N LEU A 26 -31.29 -1.35 21.88
CA LEU A 26 -30.37 -2.47 22.06
C LEU A 26 -30.38 -3.05 23.49
N LYS A 27 -30.52 -2.20 24.52
CA LYS A 27 -30.70 -2.64 25.92
C LYS A 27 -32.02 -3.41 26.10
N GLN A 28 -33.09 -3.00 25.45
CA GLN A 28 -34.37 -3.71 25.46
C GLN A 28 -34.21 -5.08 24.75
N LEU A 29 -33.63 -5.12 23.55
CA LEU A 29 -33.38 -6.35 22.82
C LEU A 29 -32.53 -7.34 23.62
N ARG A 30 -31.50 -6.87 24.32
CA ARG A 30 -30.67 -7.72 25.19
C ARG A 30 -31.42 -8.39 26.32
N ARG A 31 -32.51 -7.77 26.80
CA ARG A 31 -33.34 -8.34 27.88
C ARG A 31 -34.38 -9.31 27.37
N THR A 32 -34.88 -9.10 26.14
CA THR A 32 -36.02 -9.82 25.59
C THR A 32 -35.64 -10.90 24.55
N HIS A 33 -34.43 -10.88 24.01
CA HIS A 33 -34.00 -11.77 22.95
C HIS A 33 -32.70 -12.49 23.30
N LYS A 34 -32.58 -13.73 22.82
CA LYS A 34 -31.32 -14.48 22.80
C LYS A 34 -30.75 -14.46 21.40
N PHE A 35 -29.44 -14.37 21.33
CA PHE A 35 -28.70 -14.27 20.08
C PHE A 35 -27.69 -15.41 20.01
N PHE A 36 -27.48 -15.95 18.81
CA PHE A 36 -26.63 -17.12 18.57
C PHE A 36 -25.61 -16.82 17.48
N CYS A 37 -24.44 -17.43 17.57
CA CYS A 37 -23.39 -17.32 16.56
C CYS A 37 -23.87 -17.93 15.23
N PRO A 38 -23.75 -17.23 14.10
CA PRO A 38 -24.11 -17.79 12.80
C PRO A 38 -23.33 -19.06 12.45
N GLN A 39 -22.09 -19.19 12.98
CA GLN A 39 -21.19 -20.28 12.67
C GLN A 39 -21.35 -21.49 13.62
N CYS A 40 -21.12 -21.30 14.93
CA CYS A 40 -21.10 -22.40 15.90
C CYS A 40 -22.46 -22.61 16.61
N LYS A 41 -23.42 -21.72 16.40
CA LYS A 41 -24.75 -21.74 17.05
C LYS A 41 -24.76 -21.56 18.57
N GLU A 42 -23.60 -21.32 19.18
CA GLU A 42 -23.53 -20.99 20.62
C GLU A 42 -24.17 -19.62 20.90
N GLU A 43 -24.67 -19.47 22.13
CA GLU A 43 -25.30 -18.22 22.60
C GLU A 43 -24.28 -17.08 22.70
N LEU A 44 -24.60 -15.94 22.11
CA LEU A 44 -23.82 -14.71 22.13
C LEU A 44 -24.35 -13.73 23.16
N GLN A 45 -23.44 -12.91 23.69
CA GLN A 45 -23.78 -11.77 24.54
C GLN A 45 -23.79 -10.49 23.70
N LEU A 46 -24.92 -9.76 23.69
CA LEU A 46 -24.97 -8.42 23.13
C LEU A 46 -24.33 -7.44 24.11
N ARG A 47 -23.15 -6.94 23.79
CA ARG A 47 -22.41 -5.96 24.58
C ARG A 47 -22.74 -4.56 24.14
N ILE A 48 -23.11 -3.73 25.11
CA ILE A 48 -23.52 -2.34 24.90
C ILE A 48 -22.78 -1.52 25.93
N GLY A 49 -21.82 -0.72 25.50
CA GLY A 49 -21.02 0.16 26.36
C GLY A 49 -21.16 1.63 25.94
N ASP A 50 -20.63 2.53 26.78
CA ASP A 50 -20.61 3.97 26.48
C ASP A 50 -19.44 4.33 25.54
N ILE A 51 -18.33 3.61 25.66
CA ILE A 51 -17.11 3.81 24.87
C ILE A 51 -17.01 2.81 23.71
N VAL A 52 -17.59 1.61 23.89
CA VAL A 52 -17.46 0.51 22.94
C VAL A 52 -18.66 0.48 21.99
N VAL A 53 -18.40 0.30 20.70
CA VAL A 53 -19.44 0.07 19.69
C VAL A 53 -20.23 -1.18 20.09
N PRO A 54 -21.57 -1.16 20.04
CA PRO A 54 -22.38 -2.34 20.30
C PRO A 54 -21.96 -3.50 19.38
N HIS A 55 -21.74 -4.68 19.98
CA HIS A 55 -21.33 -5.88 19.25
C HIS A 55 -21.80 -7.15 19.98
N PHE A 56 -21.85 -8.25 19.25
CA PHE A 56 -22.03 -9.58 19.84
C PHE A 56 -20.68 -10.18 20.18
N ALA A 57 -20.62 -10.90 21.29
CA ALA A 57 -19.41 -11.59 21.73
C ALA A 57 -19.75 -12.98 22.29
N HIS A 58 -18.87 -13.95 22.05
CA HIS A 58 -18.94 -15.24 22.71
C HIS A 58 -18.66 -15.13 24.21
N LYS A 59 -19.15 -16.09 24.99
CA LYS A 59 -18.74 -16.29 26.38
C LYS A 59 -17.28 -16.76 26.43
N LYS A 60 -16.62 -16.60 27.61
CA LYS A 60 -15.17 -16.91 27.73
C LYS A 60 -14.82 -18.37 27.40
N ASP A 61 -15.73 -19.29 27.66
CA ASP A 61 -15.54 -20.74 27.55
C ASP A 61 -16.08 -21.31 26.24
N SER A 62 -16.30 -20.50 25.24
CA SER A 62 -16.79 -20.91 23.92
C SER A 62 -15.71 -21.63 23.13
N ASN A 63 -16.05 -22.74 22.48
CA ASN A 63 -15.18 -23.51 21.60
C ASN A 63 -15.32 -23.14 20.10
N CYS A 64 -15.78 -21.91 19.82
CA CYS A 64 -15.91 -21.47 18.43
C CYS A 64 -14.55 -21.46 17.72
N PRO A 65 -14.40 -22.09 16.55
CA PRO A 65 -13.12 -22.18 15.84
C PRO A 65 -12.48 -20.83 15.49
N GLN A 66 -13.25 -19.74 15.58
CA GLN A 66 -12.76 -18.39 15.29
C GLN A 66 -12.37 -17.58 16.55
N LEU A 67 -12.23 -18.19 17.72
CA LEU A 67 -11.78 -17.51 18.93
C LEU A 67 -10.34 -16.97 18.91
N PHE A 68 -9.59 -17.27 17.85
CA PHE A 68 -8.16 -16.93 17.74
C PHE A 68 -7.87 -15.60 17.06
N SER A 69 -8.86 -14.78 16.69
CA SER A 69 -8.61 -13.43 16.21
C SER A 69 -8.59 -12.44 17.36
N ASP A 70 -7.59 -11.57 17.40
CA ASP A 70 -7.52 -10.44 18.33
C ASP A 70 -8.81 -9.60 18.25
N GLY A 71 -9.24 -9.07 19.41
CA GLY A 71 -10.48 -8.28 19.49
C GLY A 71 -10.51 -7.14 18.47
N GLU A 72 -11.60 -7.03 17.74
CA GLU A 72 -11.77 -5.97 16.73
C GLU A 72 -11.77 -4.58 17.38
N SER A 73 -11.06 -3.64 16.77
CA SER A 73 -11.02 -2.27 17.21
C SER A 73 -12.35 -1.55 16.94
N LYS A 74 -12.58 -0.44 17.67
CA LYS A 74 -13.75 0.42 17.44
C LYS A 74 -13.85 0.89 15.99
N GLU A 75 -12.71 1.26 15.40
CA GLU A 75 -12.64 1.72 14.01
C GLU A 75 -12.96 0.62 13.02
N HIS A 76 -12.60 -0.64 13.33
CA HIS A 76 -12.94 -1.78 12.46
C HIS A 76 -14.45 -1.99 12.42
N LEU A 77 -15.12 -2.03 13.57
CA LEU A 77 -16.57 -2.20 13.66
C LEU A 77 -17.34 -1.05 12.96
N ILE A 78 -16.91 0.21 13.20
CA ILE A 78 -17.52 1.37 12.53
C ILE A 78 -17.31 1.28 11.02
N GLY A 79 -16.10 0.96 10.57
CA GLY A 79 -15.77 0.86 9.16
C GLY A 79 -16.60 -0.20 8.45
N LYS A 80 -16.75 -1.39 9.04
CA LYS A 80 -17.62 -2.45 8.48
C LYS A 80 -19.06 -2.00 8.34
N GLN A 81 -19.64 -1.35 9.35
CA GLN A 81 -21.01 -0.84 9.30
C GLN A 81 -21.18 0.25 8.23
N GLN A 82 -20.24 1.19 8.14
CA GLN A 82 -20.29 2.24 7.12
C GLN A 82 -20.16 1.70 5.72
N LEU A 83 -19.25 0.75 5.49
CA LEU A 83 -19.07 0.09 4.19
C LEU A 83 -20.30 -0.77 3.82
N PHE A 84 -20.90 -1.48 4.79
CA PHE A 84 -22.13 -2.23 4.58
C PHE A 84 -23.25 -1.32 4.06
N HIS A 85 -23.52 -0.21 4.75
CA HIS A 85 -24.53 0.76 4.32
C HIS A 85 -24.18 1.46 3.01
N PHE A 86 -22.90 1.68 2.74
CA PHE A 86 -22.44 2.21 1.45
C PHE A 86 -22.89 1.29 0.29
N PHE A 87 -22.64 -0.01 0.40
CA PHE A 87 -23.02 -0.96 -0.65
C PHE A 87 -24.54 -1.14 -0.75
N GLU A 88 -25.26 -1.19 0.38
CA GLU A 88 -26.73 -1.19 0.37
C GLU A 88 -27.29 0.03 -0.35
N ASN A 89 -26.82 1.23 -0.05
CA ASN A 89 -27.26 2.48 -0.66
C ASN A 89 -26.91 2.58 -2.16
N LYS A 90 -25.98 1.76 -2.66
CA LYS A 90 -25.70 1.62 -4.10
C LYS A 90 -26.58 0.57 -4.78
N GLY A 91 -27.53 -0.04 -4.05
CA GLY A 91 -28.41 -1.08 -4.59
C GLY A 91 -27.73 -2.42 -4.86
N LEU A 92 -26.55 -2.66 -4.25
CA LEU A 92 -25.84 -3.92 -4.37
C LEU A 92 -26.28 -4.90 -3.28
N THR A 93 -26.27 -6.18 -3.62
CA THR A 93 -26.49 -7.23 -2.61
C THR A 93 -25.23 -7.35 -1.75
N VAL A 94 -25.36 -7.11 -0.45
CA VAL A 94 -24.25 -7.16 0.50
C VAL A 94 -24.61 -8.02 1.71
N GLU A 95 -23.68 -8.89 2.09
CA GLU A 95 -23.76 -9.70 3.30
C GLU A 95 -22.65 -9.26 4.27
N LEU A 96 -23.02 -8.99 5.51
CA LEU A 96 -22.09 -8.60 6.56
C LEU A 96 -21.60 -9.87 7.27
N GLU A 97 -20.28 -10.07 7.29
CA GLU A 97 -19.59 -11.17 7.98
C GLU A 97 -20.15 -12.57 7.61
N PRO A 98 -20.42 -12.90 6.34
CA PRO A 98 -20.93 -14.22 5.99
C PRO A 98 -19.86 -15.29 6.16
N PHE A 99 -20.25 -16.47 6.68
CA PHE A 99 -19.35 -17.60 6.73
C PHE A 99 -19.45 -18.45 5.47
N ILE A 100 -18.37 -18.47 4.69
CA ILE A 100 -18.27 -19.26 3.45
C ILE A 100 -17.75 -20.65 3.79
N LYS A 101 -18.66 -21.62 3.92
CA LYS A 101 -18.37 -22.97 4.45
C LYS A 101 -17.27 -23.71 3.69
N ASN A 102 -17.33 -23.72 2.35
CA ASN A 102 -16.37 -24.42 1.50
C ASN A 102 -14.95 -23.85 1.57
N LEU A 103 -14.78 -22.59 2.01
CA LEU A 103 -13.48 -21.95 2.20
C LEU A 103 -13.04 -21.95 3.67
N SER A 104 -13.95 -22.20 4.59
CA SER A 104 -13.76 -21.95 6.03
C SER A 104 -13.29 -20.51 6.32
N GLN A 105 -13.77 -19.55 5.52
CA GLN A 105 -13.41 -18.14 5.60
C GLN A 105 -14.64 -17.26 5.84
N ARG A 106 -14.39 -16.12 6.46
CA ARG A 106 -15.41 -15.12 6.77
C ARG A 106 -14.87 -13.74 6.38
N PRO A 107 -15.24 -13.22 5.20
CA PRO A 107 -14.93 -11.84 4.84
C PRO A 107 -15.70 -10.86 5.74
N ASP A 108 -15.19 -9.65 5.87
CA ASP A 108 -15.94 -8.58 6.56
C ASP A 108 -17.25 -8.28 5.82
N LEU A 109 -17.20 -8.23 4.49
CA LEU A 109 -18.37 -8.06 3.64
C LEU A 109 -18.24 -8.95 2.39
N LEU A 110 -19.34 -9.54 1.97
CA LEU A 110 -19.47 -10.17 0.66
C LEU A 110 -20.43 -9.33 -0.19
N VAL A 111 -19.92 -8.74 -1.25
CA VAL A 111 -20.68 -7.88 -2.16
C VAL A 111 -20.91 -8.61 -3.47
N THR A 112 -22.15 -8.71 -3.90
CA THR A 112 -22.52 -9.33 -5.18
C THR A 112 -23.01 -8.25 -6.14
N THR A 113 -22.35 -8.17 -7.30
CA THR A 113 -22.77 -7.38 -8.46
C THR A 113 -23.51 -8.29 -9.46
N GLN A 114 -23.86 -7.75 -10.60
CA GLN A 114 -24.48 -8.56 -11.68
C GLN A 114 -23.52 -9.62 -12.26
N THR A 115 -22.22 -9.38 -12.20
CA THR A 115 -21.21 -10.20 -12.88
C THR A 115 -20.26 -10.91 -11.93
N GLU A 116 -19.99 -10.34 -10.75
CA GLU A 116 -18.92 -10.79 -9.86
C GLU A 116 -19.31 -10.73 -8.39
N LYS A 117 -18.60 -11.51 -7.59
CA LYS A 117 -18.64 -11.44 -6.13
C LYS A 117 -17.32 -10.88 -5.60
N PHE A 118 -17.40 -9.99 -4.63
CA PHE A 118 -16.24 -9.35 -4.00
C PHE A 118 -16.20 -9.67 -2.50
N ALA A 119 -15.09 -10.21 -2.03
CA ALA A 119 -14.80 -10.30 -0.61
C ALA A 119 -14.06 -9.03 -0.17
N ILE A 120 -14.74 -8.17 0.58
CA ILE A 120 -14.16 -6.95 1.11
C ILE A 120 -13.59 -7.25 2.49
N GLU A 121 -12.30 -7.00 2.68
CA GLU A 121 -11.57 -7.11 3.94
C GLU A 121 -11.14 -5.73 4.40
N PHE A 122 -11.67 -5.25 5.51
CA PHE A 122 -11.27 -3.96 6.07
C PHE A 122 -10.22 -4.15 7.16
N GLN A 123 -8.95 -4.02 6.80
CA GLN A 123 -7.84 -4.34 7.69
C GLN A 123 -7.37 -3.12 8.49
N CYS A 124 -7.54 -3.17 9.81
CA CYS A 124 -7.16 -2.08 10.73
C CYS A 124 -5.81 -2.29 11.41
N SER A 125 -5.38 -3.53 11.64
CA SER A 125 -4.13 -3.92 12.31
C SER A 125 -3.20 -4.65 11.35
N ASN A 126 -1.92 -4.75 11.68
CA ASN A 126 -1.01 -5.59 10.92
C ASN A 126 -1.27 -7.06 11.26
N ILE A 127 -1.35 -7.89 10.24
CA ILE A 127 -1.41 -9.35 10.33
C ILE A 127 -0.26 -9.97 9.53
N PRO A 128 0.13 -11.23 9.79
CA PRO A 128 1.13 -11.91 8.97
C PRO A 128 0.73 -11.93 7.50
N ILE A 129 1.69 -11.70 6.61
CA ILE A 129 1.39 -11.63 5.17
C ILE A 129 0.91 -12.97 4.61
N GLU A 130 1.36 -14.06 5.20
CA GLU A 130 0.94 -15.42 4.87
C GLU A 130 -0.56 -15.60 5.07
N VAL A 131 -1.13 -14.97 6.11
CA VAL A 131 -2.59 -14.98 6.37
C VAL A 131 -3.33 -14.21 5.28
N VAL A 132 -2.82 -13.03 4.87
CA VAL A 132 -3.38 -12.26 3.76
C VAL A 132 -3.37 -13.07 2.48
N GLN A 133 -2.24 -13.69 2.16
CA GLN A 133 -2.06 -14.51 0.95
C GLN A 133 -2.97 -15.73 0.94
N ALA A 134 -3.06 -16.45 2.08
CA ALA A 134 -3.92 -17.62 2.20
C ALA A 134 -5.40 -17.27 2.02
N ARG A 135 -5.86 -16.15 2.64
CA ARG A 135 -7.24 -15.68 2.49
C ARG A 135 -7.52 -15.24 1.05
N THR A 136 -6.62 -14.45 0.46
CA THR A 136 -6.70 -14.01 -0.95
C THR A 136 -6.81 -15.20 -1.90
N LYS A 137 -5.92 -16.19 -1.76
CA LYS A 137 -5.94 -17.42 -2.57
C LYS A 137 -7.24 -18.20 -2.40
N GLY A 138 -7.75 -18.29 -1.17
CA GLY A 138 -9.02 -18.95 -0.87
C GLY A 138 -10.18 -18.32 -1.64
N TYR A 139 -10.30 -16.99 -1.59
CA TYR A 139 -11.34 -16.26 -2.34
C TYR A 139 -11.20 -16.46 -3.85
N MET A 140 -9.99 -16.29 -4.40
CA MET A 140 -9.75 -16.45 -5.84
C MET A 140 -10.11 -17.86 -6.33
N ASN A 141 -9.78 -18.91 -5.58
CA ASN A 141 -10.12 -20.30 -5.90
C ASN A 141 -11.65 -20.55 -5.94
N ALA A 142 -12.43 -19.71 -5.24
CA ALA A 142 -13.90 -19.75 -5.26
C ALA A 142 -14.52 -18.76 -6.26
N SER A 143 -13.73 -18.16 -7.16
CA SER A 143 -14.18 -17.12 -8.11
C SER A 143 -14.77 -15.90 -7.40
N ILE A 144 -14.23 -15.56 -6.24
CA ILE A 144 -14.57 -14.34 -5.48
C ILE A 144 -13.37 -13.39 -5.58
N VAL A 145 -13.59 -12.16 -6.01
CA VAL A 145 -12.53 -11.15 -6.12
C VAL A 145 -12.20 -10.60 -4.73
N PRO A 146 -10.98 -10.80 -4.21
CA PRO A 146 -10.58 -10.24 -2.92
C PRO A 146 -10.27 -8.75 -3.07
N LEU A 147 -10.81 -7.94 -2.16
CA LEU A 147 -10.52 -6.51 -2.10
C LEU A 147 -10.12 -6.13 -0.67
N TRP A 148 -8.85 -5.86 -0.49
CA TRP A 148 -8.29 -5.43 0.78
C TRP A 148 -8.33 -3.91 0.90
N LEU A 149 -9.02 -3.43 1.92
CA LEU A 149 -9.14 -2.01 2.24
C LEU A 149 -8.46 -1.76 3.58
N LEU A 150 -7.36 -1.00 3.58
CA LEU A 150 -6.63 -0.73 4.80
C LEU A 150 -7.21 0.47 5.54
N LYS A 151 -7.14 0.45 6.87
CA LYS A 151 -7.38 1.66 7.67
C LYS A 151 -6.34 2.72 7.30
N THR A 152 -6.81 3.94 7.05
CA THR A 152 -5.92 5.08 6.81
C THR A 152 -4.98 5.30 7.99
N PRO A 153 -3.67 5.42 7.74
CA PRO A 153 -2.73 5.75 8.80
C PRO A 153 -3.04 7.13 9.40
N ASN A 154 -2.72 7.31 10.69
CA ASN A 154 -2.79 8.63 11.33
C ASN A 154 -1.69 9.52 10.76
N PHE A 155 -1.95 10.18 9.64
CA PHE A 155 -1.08 11.25 9.18
C PHE A 155 -1.42 12.54 9.94
N LYS A 156 -0.38 13.22 10.40
CA LYS A 156 -0.51 14.64 10.75
C LYS A 156 -1.03 15.37 9.51
N GLN A 157 -2.23 15.88 9.60
CA GLN A 157 -2.99 16.66 8.62
C GLN A 157 -2.55 16.51 7.17
N LEU A 158 -3.41 15.89 6.37
CA LEU A 158 -3.28 15.92 4.93
C LEU A 158 -3.16 17.40 4.52
N THR A 159 -2.01 17.78 3.99
CA THR A 159 -1.76 19.14 3.53
C THR A 159 -2.73 19.49 2.40
N SER A 160 -2.96 20.76 2.14
CA SER A 160 -3.80 21.24 1.04
C SER A 160 -3.26 20.84 -0.35
N THR A 161 -1.98 20.46 -0.42
CA THR A 161 -1.32 20.03 -1.65
C THR A 161 -1.70 18.58 -1.97
N ARG A 162 -2.03 18.33 -3.24
CA ARG A 162 -2.37 16.97 -3.72
C ARG A 162 -1.16 16.04 -3.76
N ILE A 163 0.04 16.59 -3.99
CA ILE A 163 1.28 15.83 -4.00
C ILE A 163 1.92 15.90 -2.62
N GLN A 164 2.21 14.75 -2.02
CA GLN A 164 2.67 14.66 -0.64
C GLN A 164 3.76 13.59 -0.48
N LEU A 165 4.66 13.83 0.47
CA LEU A 165 5.57 12.82 0.98
C LEU A 165 4.84 11.99 2.05
N ILE A 166 4.74 10.70 1.83
CA ILE A 166 4.04 9.76 2.72
C ILE A 166 4.98 8.66 3.22
N GLN A 167 4.58 7.97 4.27
CA GLN A 167 5.30 6.79 4.78
C GLN A 167 4.37 5.58 4.77
N LEU A 168 4.80 4.51 4.13
CA LEU A 168 4.11 3.24 4.09
C LEU A 168 4.97 2.16 4.76
N SER A 169 4.46 1.55 5.82
CA SER A 169 5.14 0.41 6.45
C SER A 169 5.27 -0.75 5.46
N PRO A 170 6.20 -1.72 5.68
CA PRO A 170 6.34 -2.91 4.82
C PRO A 170 5.01 -3.65 4.64
N PHE A 171 4.23 -3.77 5.71
CA PHE A 171 2.90 -4.35 5.65
C PHE A 171 2.00 -3.62 4.64
N ARG A 172 1.94 -2.29 4.66
CA ARG A 172 1.11 -1.51 3.74
C ARG A 172 1.61 -1.57 2.30
N GLN A 173 2.90 -1.68 2.09
CA GLN A 173 3.50 -1.80 0.75
C GLN A 173 3.03 -3.06 0.02
N GLN A 174 2.67 -4.14 0.75
CA GLN A 174 2.14 -5.37 0.17
C GLN A 174 0.75 -5.20 -0.49
N PHE A 175 0.04 -4.14 -0.17
CA PHE A 175 -1.28 -3.82 -0.73
C PHE A 175 -1.22 -2.75 -1.84
N ILE A 176 -0.02 -2.36 -2.26
CA ILE A 176 0.14 -1.52 -3.43
C ILE A 176 -0.22 -2.35 -4.66
N THR A 177 -1.21 -1.88 -5.40
CA THR A 177 -1.63 -2.48 -6.66
C THR A 177 -1.14 -1.62 -7.82
N CYS A 178 -0.79 -2.25 -8.94
CA CYS A 178 -0.45 -1.54 -10.16
C CYS A 178 -1.68 -1.48 -11.07
N HIS A 179 -2.12 -0.27 -11.36
CA HIS A 179 -3.25 -0.04 -12.26
C HIS A 179 -2.74 0.47 -13.61
N PRO A 180 -3.19 -0.07 -14.76
CA PRO A 180 -2.68 0.31 -16.08
C PRO A 180 -2.73 1.80 -16.37
N GLN A 181 -3.74 2.51 -15.86
CA GLN A 181 -3.94 3.95 -16.11
C GLN A 181 -3.44 4.85 -14.97
N HIS A 182 -3.27 4.31 -13.75
CA HIS A 182 -3.05 5.13 -12.55
C HIS A 182 -1.74 4.77 -11.83
N GLY A 183 -0.91 3.93 -12.44
CA GLY A 183 0.34 3.49 -11.84
C GLY A 183 0.14 2.73 -10.52
N SER A 184 1.16 2.75 -9.68
CA SER A 184 1.09 2.13 -8.36
C SER A 184 0.13 2.90 -7.45
N THR A 185 -0.84 2.19 -6.88
CA THR A 185 -1.91 2.77 -6.06
C THR A 185 -2.10 2.03 -4.75
N LEU A 186 -2.52 2.74 -3.73
CA LEU A 186 -2.97 2.19 -2.46
C LEU A 186 -4.28 2.88 -2.07
N LEU A 187 -5.30 2.08 -1.78
CA LEU A 187 -6.58 2.57 -1.27
C LEU A 187 -6.70 2.31 0.23
N THR A 188 -7.10 3.33 0.97
CA THR A 188 -7.38 3.23 2.40
C THR A 188 -8.72 3.88 2.76
N TYR A 189 -9.26 3.53 3.91
CA TYR A 189 -10.49 4.09 4.42
C TYR A 189 -10.30 4.63 5.85
N ASN A 190 -10.81 5.83 6.10
CA ASN A 190 -10.85 6.46 7.43
C ASN A 190 -12.27 6.40 7.98
N PRO A 191 -12.59 5.49 8.92
CA PRO A 191 -13.95 5.38 9.47
C PRO A 191 -14.36 6.61 10.31
N THR A 192 -13.40 7.30 10.94
CA THR A 192 -13.71 8.49 11.76
C THR A 192 -14.18 9.66 10.88
N ALA A 193 -13.58 9.82 9.71
CA ALA A 193 -13.96 10.86 8.76
C ALA A 193 -14.96 10.38 7.70
N ALA A 194 -15.31 9.10 7.68
CA ALA A 194 -16.10 8.45 6.63
C ALA A 194 -15.59 8.77 5.22
N THR A 195 -14.26 8.62 5.01
CA THR A 195 -13.58 9.10 3.81
C THR A 195 -12.62 8.05 3.27
N PHE A 196 -12.69 7.78 1.96
CA PHE A 196 -11.68 7.01 1.24
C PHE A 196 -10.49 7.89 0.90
N ILE A 197 -9.29 7.34 1.02
CA ILE A 197 -8.06 8.03 0.66
C ILE A 197 -7.31 7.19 -0.34
N TYR A 198 -7.11 7.76 -1.51
CA TYR A 198 -6.35 7.20 -2.61
C TYR A 198 -4.94 7.78 -2.59
N TYR A 199 -3.97 6.91 -2.56
CA TYR A 199 -2.57 7.22 -2.83
C TYR A 199 -2.27 6.65 -4.20
N SER A 200 -2.15 7.50 -5.20
CA SER A 200 -1.88 7.08 -6.58
C SER A 200 -0.51 7.58 -7.04
N HIS A 201 -0.02 6.98 -8.12
CA HIS A 201 1.27 7.34 -8.71
C HIS A 201 2.37 7.34 -7.66
N LEU A 202 2.41 6.28 -6.85
CA LEU A 202 3.39 6.10 -5.79
C LEU A 202 4.80 6.06 -6.35
N LEU A 203 5.63 7.02 -5.96
CA LEU A 203 7.03 7.09 -6.31
C LEU A 203 7.87 6.74 -5.08
N PHE A 204 8.52 5.59 -5.10
CA PHE A 204 9.39 5.16 -4.02
C PHE A 204 10.64 6.06 -3.93
N ILE A 205 11.02 6.42 -2.73
CA ILE A 205 12.20 7.24 -2.45
C ILE A 205 13.25 6.44 -1.71
N HIS A 206 12.92 5.95 -0.53
CA HIS A 206 13.83 5.18 0.33
C HIS A 206 13.11 4.62 1.55
N GLY A 207 13.38 3.38 1.92
CA GLY A 207 12.82 2.72 3.09
C GLY A 207 11.30 2.68 3.04
N TYR A 208 10.65 3.51 3.83
CA TYR A 208 9.17 3.59 3.89
C TYR A 208 8.60 4.85 3.24
N ARG A 209 9.42 5.66 2.57
CA ARG A 209 9.05 6.98 2.05
C ARG A 209 8.68 6.92 0.58
N PHE A 210 7.53 7.51 0.27
CA PHE A 210 7.00 7.64 -1.09
C PHE A 210 6.54 9.07 -1.32
N ILE A 211 6.64 9.54 -2.55
CA ILE A 211 5.86 10.69 -3.01
C ILE A 211 4.60 10.11 -3.66
N ALA A 212 3.45 10.68 -3.34
CA ALA A 212 2.17 10.21 -3.85
C ALA A 212 1.24 11.37 -4.20
N LYS A 213 0.38 11.17 -5.19
CA LYS A 213 -0.82 11.99 -5.36
C LYS A 213 -1.88 11.47 -4.40
N VAL A 214 -2.34 12.34 -3.51
CA VAL A 214 -3.33 12.00 -2.49
C VAL A 214 -4.67 12.62 -2.85
N GLN A 215 -5.68 11.78 -2.95
CA GLN A 215 -7.06 12.20 -3.20
C GLN A 215 -7.96 11.67 -2.08
N GLN A 216 -8.74 12.57 -1.51
CA GLN A 216 -9.74 12.24 -0.50
C GLN A 216 -11.12 12.25 -1.14
N LEU A 217 -11.92 11.24 -0.84
CA LEU A 217 -13.28 11.13 -1.35
C LEU A 217 -14.21 10.68 -0.21
N PRO A 218 -15.13 11.55 0.24
CA PRO A 218 -16.16 11.16 1.21
C PRO A 218 -16.95 9.94 0.72
N ILE A 219 -17.34 9.06 1.64
CA ILE A 219 -18.10 7.84 1.32
C ILE A 219 -19.38 8.12 0.55
N SER A 220 -20.03 9.27 0.79
CA SER A 220 -21.22 9.71 0.07
C SER A 220 -21.00 9.95 -1.44
N HIS A 221 -19.79 10.30 -1.84
CA HIS A 221 -19.38 10.56 -3.22
C HIS A 221 -18.65 9.38 -3.87
N GLN A 222 -18.43 8.32 -3.09
CA GLN A 222 -17.73 7.15 -3.59
C GLN A 222 -18.61 6.31 -4.53
N HIS A 223 -17.97 5.67 -5.50
CA HIS A 223 -18.58 4.72 -6.42
C HIS A 223 -17.94 3.35 -6.30
N PHE A 224 -18.62 2.32 -6.76
CA PHE A 224 -18.06 0.99 -6.86
C PHE A 224 -18.19 0.47 -8.30
N PRO A 225 -17.16 -0.16 -8.85
CA PRO A 225 -15.83 -0.41 -8.27
C PRO A 225 -15.04 0.87 -7.96
N PHE A 226 -14.10 0.81 -7.00
CA PHE A 226 -13.34 1.93 -6.46
C PHE A 226 -12.31 2.48 -7.46
N LEU A 227 -12.74 3.11 -8.55
CA LEU A 227 -11.85 3.56 -9.63
C LEU A 227 -12.24 4.98 -10.09
N HIS A 228 -11.72 6.00 -9.41
CA HIS A 228 -11.83 7.40 -9.86
C HIS A 228 -10.57 8.19 -9.58
N LEU A 229 -9.43 7.70 -10.11
CA LEU A 229 -8.16 8.39 -10.00
C LEU A 229 -7.95 9.30 -11.20
N LYS A 230 -7.52 10.51 -10.95
CA LYS A 230 -7.14 11.46 -12.00
C LYS A 230 -5.63 11.39 -12.23
N GLU A 231 -5.22 11.33 -13.47
CA GLU A 231 -3.80 11.45 -13.83
C GLU A 231 -3.20 12.74 -13.26
N PRO A 232 -1.91 12.76 -12.91
CA PRO A 232 -1.22 13.98 -12.52
C PRO A 232 -1.17 14.98 -13.66
N THR A 233 -1.46 16.25 -13.36
CA THR A 233 -1.23 17.33 -14.31
C THR A 233 0.27 17.60 -14.46
N LYS A 234 0.65 18.40 -15.46
CA LYS A 234 2.06 18.82 -15.62
C LYS A 234 2.59 19.56 -14.40
N GLU A 235 1.75 20.38 -13.78
CA GLU A 235 2.07 21.13 -12.56
C GLU A 235 2.24 20.20 -11.36
N GLU A 236 1.37 19.20 -11.21
CA GLU A 236 1.49 18.18 -10.18
C GLU A 236 2.76 17.34 -10.39
N PHE A 237 3.10 17.00 -11.65
CA PHE A 237 4.34 16.29 -11.95
C PHE A 237 5.58 17.15 -11.63
N ALA A 238 5.55 18.45 -11.91
CA ALA A 238 6.61 19.38 -11.49
C ALA A 238 6.79 19.38 -9.96
N GLN A 239 5.69 19.29 -9.18
CA GLN A 239 5.76 19.15 -7.73
C GLN A 239 6.44 17.82 -7.31
N TYR A 240 6.13 16.70 -7.96
CA TYR A 240 6.85 15.43 -7.73
C TYR A 240 8.36 15.60 -7.89
N TRP A 241 8.77 16.27 -8.97
CA TRP A 241 10.18 16.49 -9.25
C TRP A 241 10.84 17.39 -8.20
N GLN A 242 10.16 18.48 -7.80
CA GLN A 242 10.67 19.36 -6.73
C GLN A 242 10.83 18.64 -5.40
N PHE A 243 9.87 17.80 -5.00
CA PHE A 243 10.00 16.95 -3.82
C PHE A 243 11.19 15.99 -3.95
N HIS A 244 11.34 15.37 -5.09
CA HIS A 244 12.45 14.44 -5.36
C HIS A 244 13.81 15.15 -5.24
N LEU A 245 13.99 16.30 -5.87
CA LEU A 245 15.22 17.10 -5.79
C LEU A 245 15.53 17.56 -4.36
N HIS A 246 14.51 18.02 -3.63
CA HIS A 246 14.67 18.44 -2.25
C HIS A 246 15.15 17.27 -1.36
N ILE A 247 14.55 16.08 -1.52
CA ILE A 247 14.95 14.89 -0.76
C ILE A 247 16.37 14.46 -1.13
N ARG A 248 16.73 14.52 -2.42
CA ARG A 248 18.09 14.22 -2.91
C ARG A 248 19.12 15.17 -2.29
N GLN A 249 18.89 16.46 -2.28
CA GLN A 249 19.76 17.45 -1.66
C GLN A 249 19.89 17.22 -0.14
N ARG A 250 18.77 16.94 0.54
CA ARG A 250 18.78 16.61 1.97
C ARG A 250 19.58 15.34 2.25
N PHE A 251 19.49 14.31 1.41
CA PHE A 251 20.31 13.11 1.52
C PHE A 251 21.80 13.45 1.41
N PHE A 252 22.20 14.27 0.44
CA PHE A 252 23.60 14.69 0.28
C PHE A 252 24.12 15.43 1.52
N SER A 253 23.37 16.42 2.00
CA SER A 253 23.74 17.16 3.20
C SER A 253 23.87 16.24 4.43
N GLN A 254 22.92 15.35 4.64
CA GLN A 254 22.97 14.40 5.74
C GLN A 254 24.14 13.43 5.62
N ARG A 255 24.42 12.93 4.41
CA ARG A 255 25.52 12.00 4.18
C ARG A 255 26.87 12.67 4.41
N PHE A 256 27.02 13.90 3.93
CA PHE A 256 28.27 14.65 4.05
C PHE A 256 28.56 15.10 5.48
N TYR A 257 27.57 15.69 6.16
CA TYR A 257 27.80 16.30 7.48
C TYR A 257 27.53 15.37 8.66
N LEU A 258 26.66 14.38 8.51
CA LEU A 258 26.20 13.53 9.62
C LEU A 258 26.68 12.08 9.53
N SER A 259 27.41 11.69 8.48
CA SER A 259 27.95 10.34 8.38
C SER A 259 29.03 10.13 9.44
N ARG A 260 28.72 9.27 10.41
CA ARG A 260 29.71 8.83 11.42
C ARG A 260 30.75 7.87 10.86
N LYS A 261 30.55 7.38 9.62
CA LYS A 261 31.44 6.42 8.95
C LYS A 261 32.65 7.10 8.30
N GLY A 262 32.61 8.42 8.06
CA GLY A 262 33.68 9.19 7.43
C GLY A 262 34.22 8.51 6.17
N VAL A 263 35.53 8.22 6.13
CA VAL A 263 36.18 7.52 5.01
C VAL A 263 35.75 6.06 4.82
N GLN A 264 35.00 5.48 5.76
CA GLN A 264 34.40 4.15 5.63
C GLN A 264 33.03 4.19 4.98
N ASP A 265 32.47 5.38 4.73
CA ASP A 265 31.24 5.51 3.99
C ASP A 265 31.47 5.13 2.53
N ARG A 266 30.76 4.09 2.08
CA ARG A 266 30.97 3.49 0.78
C ARG A 266 30.72 4.49 -0.36
N LEU A 267 29.62 5.25 -0.29
CA LEU A 267 29.29 6.24 -1.33
C LEU A 267 30.31 7.35 -1.38
N LEU A 268 30.72 7.91 -0.22
CA LEU A 268 31.74 8.96 -0.15
C LEU A 268 33.08 8.45 -0.67
N LYS A 269 33.50 7.24 -0.29
CA LYS A 269 34.71 6.59 -0.79
C LYS A 269 34.69 6.43 -2.31
N THR A 270 33.55 5.96 -2.86
CA THR A 270 33.36 5.77 -4.30
C THR A 270 33.43 7.11 -5.04
N CYS A 271 32.75 8.15 -4.54
CA CYS A 271 32.83 9.49 -5.10
C CYS A 271 34.26 10.04 -5.08
N TYR A 272 34.98 9.83 -3.97
CA TYR A 272 36.39 10.25 -3.83
C TYR A 272 37.29 9.55 -4.87
N SER A 273 37.16 8.23 -5.02
CA SER A 273 37.94 7.44 -5.99
C SER A 273 37.67 7.91 -7.44
N ALA A 274 36.44 8.27 -7.74
CA ALA A 274 36.07 8.80 -9.06
C ALA A 274 36.36 10.31 -9.23
N ARG A 275 36.97 10.95 -8.26
CA ARG A 275 37.27 12.41 -8.23
C ARG A 275 36.00 13.27 -8.48
N MET A 276 34.86 12.83 -7.98
CA MET A 276 33.58 13.53 -8.06
C MET A 276 33.09 13.94 -6.68
N ARG A 277 32.56 15.13 -6.55
CA ARG A 277 31.91 15.57 -5.33
C ARG A 277 30.50 15.01 -5.27
N LEU A 278 30.04 14.63 -4.09
CA LEU A 278 28.69 14.06 -3.88
C LEU A 278 27.57 15.01 -4.33
N ASP A 279 27.75 16.32 -4.08
CA ASP A 279 26.78 17.38 -4.46
C ASP A 279 26.80 17.70 -5.96
N GLN A 280 27.81 17.26 -6.69
CA GLN A 280 27.97 17.44 -8.14
C GLN A 280 27.58 16.21 -8.96
N LEU A 281 27.09 15.15 -8.31
CA LEU A 281 26.59 13.98 -9.04
C LEU A 281 25.49 14.39 -10.04
N PRO A 282 25.56 13.91 -11.28
CA PRO A 282 24.58 14.22 -12.32
C PRO A 282 23.14 13.98 -11.90
N LEU A 283 22.17 14.72 -12.44
CA LEU A 283 20.76 14.59 -12.13
C LEU A 283 20.17 13.23 -12.54
N PHE A 284 20.80 12.52 -13.46
CA PHE A 284 20.39 11.17 -13.84
C PHE A 284 20.83 10.10 -12.81
N ILE A 285 21.59 10.47 -11.77
CA ILE A 285 21.84 9.62 -10.60
C ILE A 285 20.81 9.94 -9.52
N GLY A 286 20.07 8.97 -9.13
CA GLY A 286 18.94 9.10 -8.21
C GLY A 286 17.59 9.14 -8.93
N LEU A 287 17.52 8.78 -10.23
CA LEU A 287 16.24 8.71 -10.94
C LEU A 287 15.31 7.67 -10.31
N PRO A 288 14.04 8.02 -10.13
CA PRO A 288 13.05 7.06 -9.68
C PRO A 288 12.86 5.95 -10.72
N VAL A 289 12.90 4.71 -10.25
CA VAL A 289 12.73 3.52 -11.09
C VAL A 289 11.73 2.56 -10.45
N ARG A 290 11.12 1.72 -11.26
CA ARG A 290 10.23 0.65 -10.79
C ARG A 290 11.03 -0.33 -9.94
N ASN A 291 10.39 -0.97 -8.99
CA ASN A 291 10.96 -2.00 -8.12
C ASN A 291 12.15 -1.54 -7.24
N ALA A 292 12.41 -0.22 -7.16
CA ALA A 292 13.47 0.32 -6.31
C ALA A 292 13.28 0.01 -4.81
N GLN A 293 12.06 -0.32 -4.37
CA GLN A 293 11.76 -0.73 -3.00
C GLN A 293 12.39 -2.07 -2.59
N TYR A 294 12.85 -2.87 -3.55
CA TYR A 294 13.55 -4.13 -3.30
C TYR A 294 15.08 -3.97 -3.21
N ILE A 295 15.55 -2.72 -3.19
CA ILE A 295 16.95 -2.35 -2.98
C ILE A 295 17.05 -1.59 -1.65
N ASP A 296 17.81 -2.13 -0.69
CA ASP A 296 17.85 -1.67 0.70
C ASP A 296 18.59 -0.34 0.92
N VAL A 297 19.30 0.15 -0.09
CA VAL A 297 20.03 1.40 -0.02
C VAL A 297 19.35 2.52 -0.77
N TYR A 298 19.71 3.76 -0.43
CA TYR A 298 19.10 4.92 -1.09
C TYR A 298 19.36 4.92 -2.60
N ILE A 299 18.37 5.35 -3.37
CA ILE A 299 18.38 5.27 -4.83
C ILE A 299 19.63 5.89 -5.46
N VAL A 300 20.11 7.02 -4.94
CA VAL A 300 21.37 7.66 -5.39
C VAL A 300 22.57 6.77 -5.13
N GLU A 301 22.60 6.07 -4.00
CA GLU A 301 23.75 5.26 -3.59
C GLU A 301 23.99 4.08 -4.54
N TRP A 302 22.99 3.27 -4.78
CA TRP A 302 23.15 2.13 -5.66
C TRP A 302 23.35 2.53 -7.13
N GLN A 303 22.67 3.61 -7.59
CA GLN A 303 22.84 4.08 -8.96
C GLN A 303 24.22 4.67 -9.20
N ALA A 304 24.74 5.46 -8.24
CA ALA A 304 26.12 5.93 -8.31
C ALA A 304 27.12 4.75 -8.29
N THR A 305 26.93 3.80 -7.36
CA THR A 305 27.80 2.61 -7.27
C THR A 305 27.81 1.80 -8.55
N LEU A 306 26.65 1.64 -9.22
CA LEU A 306 26.54 0.96 -10.50
C LEU A 306 27.35 1.69 -11.59
N LEU A 307 27.18 3.01 -11.71
CA LEU A 307 27.87 3.78 -12.75
C LEU A 307 29.38 3.83 -12.53
N PHE A 308 29.83 3.89 -11.30
CA PHE A 308 31.27 3.80 -10.99
C PHE A 308 31.81 2.41 -11.28
N PHE A 309 31.07 1.34 -10.94
CA PHE A 309 31.43 -0.02 -11.29
C PHE A 309 31.60 -0.18 -12.82
N LEU A 310 30.66 0.33 -13.61
CA LEU A 310 30.74 0.29 -15.06
C LEU A 310 31.95 1.08 -15.58
N GLN A 311 32.25 2.24 -14.98
CA GLN A 311 33.44 3.03 -15.32
C GLN A 311 34.74 2.28 -15.02
N ASP A 312 34.84 1.67 -13.84
CA ASP A 312 36.04 0.92 -13.43
C ASP A 312 36.27 -0.29 -14.34
N CYS A 313 35.20 -0.94 -14.79
CA CYS A 313 35.24 -2.04 -15.76
C CYS A 313 35.38 -1.58 -17.22
N GLN A 314 35.37 -0.26 -17.50
CA GLN A 314 35.38 0.33 -18.84
C GLN A 314 34.20 -0.14 -19.73
N ILE A 315 33.06 -0.43 -19.11
CA ILE A 315 31.84 -0.90 -19.80
C ILE A 315 30.90 0.30 -20.06
N SER A 316 30.53 0.50 -21.33
CA SER A 316 29.48 1.49 -21.67
C SER A 316 28.11 1.01 -21.21
N ILE A 317 27.24 1.95 -20.81
CA ILE A 317 25.83 1.65 -20.46
C ILE A 317 25.10 0.90 -21.57
N PHE A 318 25.45 1.12 -22.83
CA PHE A 318 24.85 0.42 -23.98
C PHE A 318 25.29 -1.03 -24.10
N GLN A 319 26.41 -1.40 -23.49
CA GLN A 319 26.98 -2.76 -23.47
C GLN A 319 26.56 -3.57 -22.25
N VAL A 320 25.83 -2.96 -21.31
CA VAL A 320 25.35 -3.67 -20.11
C VAL A 320 24.36 -4.75 -20.51
N ASP A 321 24.66 -5.98 -20.14
CA ASP A 321 23.85 -7.18 -20.28
C ASP A 321 23.54 -7.82 -18.92
N ASP A 322 22.92 -8.96 -18.94
CA ASP A 322 22.53 -9.71 -17.74
C ASP A 322 23.71 -10.22 -16.91
N GLU A 323 24.84 -10.53 -17.56
CA GLU A 323 26.05 -11.00 -16.89
C GLU A 323 26.70 -9.89 -16.10
N VAL A 324 26.85 -8.70 -16.68
CA VAL A 324 27.35 -7.50 -16.02
C VAL A 324 26.51 -7.14 -14.78
N ILE A 325 25.17 -7.21 -14.91
CA ILE A 325 24.27 -6.95 -13.79
C ILE A 325 24.43 -7.98 -12.69
N SER A 326 24.57 -9.26 -13.05
CA SER A 326 24.77 -10.34 -12.07
C SER A 326 26.07 -10.18 -11.31
N ILE A 327 27.16 -9.79 -11.97
CA ILE A 327 28.45 -9.48 -11.34
C ILE A 327 28.29 -8.28 -10.38
N PHE A 328 27.58 -7.23 -10.80
CA PHE A 328 27.32 -6.07 -9.92
C PHE A 328 26.54 -6.47 -8.66
N ILE A 329 25.53 -7.31 -8.79
CA ILE A 329 24.72 -7.81 -7.65
C ILE A 329 25.58 -8.64 -6.70
N LEU A 330 26.40 -9.56 -7.23
CA LEU A 330 27.32 -10.39 -6.45
C LEU A 330 28.34 -9.55 -5.66
N ASN A 331 28.81 -8.45 -6.24
CA ASN A 331 29.73 -7.51 -5.58
C ASN A 331 29.03 -6.63 -4.53
N ASN A 332 27.69 -6.64 -4.47
CA ASN A 332 26.88 -5.79 -3.61
C ASN A 332 25.74 -6.57 -2.91
N PRO A 333 26.03 -7.72 -2.25
CA PRO A 333 24.98 -8.61 -1.74
C PRO A 333 24.06 -7.94 -0.72
N ASN A 334 24.55 -6.94 0.01
CA ASN A 334 23.77 -6.22 1.04
C ASN A 334 22.84 -5.13 0.45
N TYR A 335 22.80 -4.96 -0.87
CA TYR A 335 21.92 -3.98 -1.50
C TYR A 335 20.58 -4.57 -1.90
N PHE A 336 20.50 -5.88 -2.11
CA PHE A 336 19.37 -6.54 -2.75
C PHE A 336 18.68 -7.51 -1.80
N GLN A 337 17.36 -7.41 -1.71
CA GLN A 337 16.53 -8.34 -0.91
C GLN A 337 16.26 -9.63 -1.68
N ASP A 338 15.99 -9.50 -2.99
CA ASP A 338 15.64 -10.59 -3.88
C ASP A 338 15.89 -10.20 -5.36
N GLU A 339 15.51 -11.10 -6.27
CA GLU A 339 15.68 -10.91 -7.72
C GLU A 339 14.93 -9.71 -8.31
N ARG A 340 13.88 -9.21 -7.65
CA ARG A 340 13.14 -8.02 -8.10
C ARG A 340 14.00 -6.77 -8.09
N GLY A 341 15.05 -6.73 -7.28
CA GLY A 341 16.07 -5.69 -7.33
C GLY A 341 16.82 -5.63 -8.67
N LYS A 342 16.97 -6.75 -9.37
CA LYS A 342 17.53 -6.81 -10.72
C LYS A 342 16.67 -6.03 -11.73
N GLU A 343 15.36 -6.13 -11.63
CA GLU A 343 14.43 -5.39 -12.50
C GLU A 343 14.58 -3.87 -12.34
N ALA A 344 14.85 -3.39 -11.11
CA ALA A 344 15.12 -1.97 -10.88
C ALA A 344 16.40 -1.50 -11.59
N ILE A 345 17.45 -2.32 -11.61
CA ILE A 345 18.68 -2.03 -12.36
C ILE A 345 18.41 -1.99 -13.86
N LEU A 346 17.72 -2.99 -14.39
CA LEU A 346 17.36 -3.06 -15.80
C LEU A 346 16.55 -1.83 -16.23
N HIS A 347 15.57 -1.45 -15.43
CA HIS A 347 14.78 -0.25 -15.71
C HIS A 347 15.64 1.02 -15.69
N TYR A 348 16.57 1.14 -14.74
CA TYR A 348 17.49 2.27 -14.68
C TYR A 348 18.39 2.35 -15.94
N ILE A 349 18.99 1.24 -16.33
CA ILE A 349 19.80 1.15 -17.55
C ILE A 349 18.97 1.54 -18.79
N LEU A 350 17.72 1.10 -18.88
CA LEU A 350 16.82 1.49 -19.97
C LEU A 350 16.60 3.01 -20.02
N LEU A 351 16.35 3.64 -18.86
CA LEU A 351 16.18 5.10 -18.78
C LEU A 351 17.46 5.83 -19.24
N LEU A 352 18.63 5.37 -18.83
CA LEU A 352 19.90 5.95 -19.23
C LEU A 352 20.13 5.81 -20.76
N LYS A 353 19.82 4.66 -21.33
CA LYS A 353 19.87 4.44 -22.79
C LYS A 353 18.93 5.40 -23.53
N LYS A 354 17.69 5.58 -23.06
CA LYS A 354 16.72 6.55 -23.63
C LYS A 354 17.20 8.01 -23.53
N LEU A 355 17.93 8.35 -22.47
CA LEU A 355 18.54 9.67 -22.28
C LEU A 355 19.79 9.87 -23.16
N GLY A 356 20.35 8.80 -23.75
CA GLY A 356 21.61 8.84 -24.50
C GLY A 356 22.83 8.94 -23.59
N ILE A 357 22.72 8.50 -22.34
CA ILE A 357 23.82 8.48 -21.35
C ILE A 357 24.64 7.21 -21.61
N HIS A 358 25.94 7.35 -21.85
CA HIS A 358 26.86 6.23 -22.06
C HIS A 358 27.87 6.06 -20.90
N SER A 359 28.09 7.10 -20.10
CA SER A 359 28.97 7.07 -18.93
C SER A 359 28.53 8.09 -17.87
N ILE A 360 29.11 8.01 -16.67
CA ILE A 360 28.83 8.95 -15.58
C ILE A 360 29.21 10.40 -15.90
N HIS A 361 30.13 10.61 -16.83
CA HIS A 361 30.61 11.96 -17.21
C HIS A 361 29.70 12.62 -18.26
N CYS A 362 28.66 11.96 -18.73
CA CYS A 362 27.71 12.57 -19.64
C CYS A 362 26.98 13.74 -18.97
N SER A 363 26.63 14.75 -19.74
CA SER A 363 25.72 15.81 -19.34
C SER A 363 24.36 15.62 -19.99
N THR A 364 23.31 15.94 -19.29
CA THR A 364 21.96 15.96 -19.87
C THR A 364 21.17 17.12 -19.28
N LYS A 365 20.31 17.72 -20.09
CA LYS A 365 19.44 18.81 -19.65
C LYS A 365 18.32 18.26 -18.77
N GLU A 366 18.03 18.95 -17.68
CA GLU A 366 16.93 18.61 -16.76
C GLU A 366 15.60 18.43 -17.50
N ALA A 367 15.31 19.29 -18.48
CA ALA A 367 14.10 19.20 -19.29
C ALA A 367 13.94 17.85 -20.00
N LYS A 368 15.06 17.25 -20.50
CA LYS A 368 15.02 15.93 -21.14
C LYS A 368 14.71 14.81 -20.13
N ILE A 369 15.28 14.93 -18.92
CA ILE A 369 14.96 13.99 -17.83
C ILE A 369 13.48 14.10 -17.46
N LEU A 370 12.97 15.31 -17.28
CA LEU A 370 11.57 15.56 -16.94
C LEU A 370 10.61 15.02 -18.00
N GLN A 371 10.90 15.24 -19.26
CA GLN A 371 10.09 14.72 -20.37
C GLN A 371 10.05 13.17 -20.36
N LEU A 372 11.20 12.55 -20.18
CA LEU A 372 11.29 11.09 -20.11
C LEU A 372 10.53 10.55 -18.89
N LEU A 373 10.78 11.11 -17.70
CA LEU A 373 10.12 10.66 -16.47
C LEU A 373 8.61 10.86 -16.53
N HIS A 374 8.13 11.96 -17.13
CA HIS A 374 6.70 12.19 -17.31
C HIS A 374 6.08 11.09 -18.19
N SER A 375 6.72 10.75 -19.31
CA SER A 375 6.23 9.67 -20.18
C SER A 375 6.25 8.30 -19.49
N GLU A 376 7.31 7.97 -18.76
CA GLU A 376 7.42 6.72 -18.00
C GLU A 376 6.47 6.66 -16.79
N PHE A 377 6.22 7.80 -16.15
CA PHE A 377 5.35 7.92 -14.99
C PHE A 377 3.87 7.77 -15.37
N LEU A 378 3.51 8.26 -16.57
CA LEU A 378 2.18 8.08 -17.16
C LEU A 378 2.10 6.80 -18.01
N ALA A 379 3.25 6.17 -18.33
CA ALA A 379 3.25 4.92 -19.06
C ALA A 379 2.49 3.87 -18.27
N LYS A 380 1.52 3.28 -18.92
CA LYS A 380 0.68 2.20 -18.40
C LYS A 380 1.57 1.13 -17.79
N CYS A 381 1.23 0.64 -16.60
CA CYS A 381 1.76 -0.63 -16.15
C CYS A 381 1.28 -1.68 -17.17
N TYR A 382 2.11 -1.98 -18.15
CA TYR A 382 1.86 -3.14 -18.98
C TYR A 382 2.15 -4.36 -18.10
N GLU A 383 1.13 -5.15 -17.87
CA GLU A 383 1.27 -6.51 -17.36
C GLU A 383 2.17 -7.29 -18.32
N ASN A 384 3.19 -7.93 -17.76
CA ASN A 384 3.79 -9.12 -18.34
C ASN A 384 3.08 -10.34 -17.79
#